data_18d0b780725fbd2936ce79ebf7946aa2
#
_entry.id   18d0b780725fbd2936ce79ebf7946aa2
#
_cell.length_a   1.000
_cell.length_b   1.000
_cell.length_c   1.000
_cell.angle_alpha   90.00
_cell.angle_beta   90.00
_cell.angle_gamma   90.00
#
_symmetry.space_group_name_H-M   'P 1'
#
loop_
_entity.id
_entity.type
_entity.pdbx_description
1 polymer ?
#
loop_
_entity_poly.entity_id
_entity_poly.type
_entity_poly.pdbx_seq_one_letter_code
_entity_poly.pdbx_strand_id
1 'polypeptide(L)'
;MPVNDMENGRVYWSNWAGLTDVVSAMQVQRGLGSSPLPISSVGGTINIVTKSTELSKGGKVAVRVGNDGYIKKTLNYNTGVMDGGHALSFVFSRTAGDGIVDFTEFEAYSYFLGYGWKSEDDKNNVQLIVTGAPQTHGQRTTSYYNMARLSDYIEHGIYYNYNGGYYNGESFNMRKNFYHKPIASLNWESKLSSSQTLSVTAYASYGRGGGTGDLGRIGSYFSSGRFRNADTGQVLWDEIAKSNSGVGGTWSYGGGYANAPDVATGLYIVNDPDNYVDGRRRNGFIRRASVNSHNWFGGLVNYKNQVNDNLAFQIGADVRYYTGIHYRRLDNLLGADGYRDFDNVNYPGGFIAKKEYSSDLSNLWNVFKSTDDEAKIDYHNDGVVSWAGVFGQVEYVTEETSVFVQGSVANQGFQRIDYFR
;
A
#
# COMPACT_ATOMS: atom_id res chain seq x y z
N MET A 1 -7.76 12.57 10.33
CA MET A 1 -7.52 11.14 10.54
C MET A 1 -6.01 10.87 10.48
N PRO A 2 -5.43 10.01 11.33
CA PRO A 2 -4.02 9.60 11.20
C PRO A 2 -3.81 8.75 9.94
N VAL A 3 -2.63 8.89 9.32
CA VAL A 3 -2.26 8.14 8.10
C VAL A 3 -1.16 7.10 8.34
N ASN A 4 -0.59 7.09 9.55
CA ASN A 4 0.40 6.10 9.95
C ASN A 4 -0.26 4.73 10.10
N ASP A 5 0.39 3.71 9.56
CA ASP A 5 -0.03 2.32 9.71
C ASP A 5 -0.09 1.92 11.19
N MET A 6 -1.16 1.21 11.59
CA MET A 6 -1.42 0.89 13.00
C MET A 6 -0.53 -0.21 13.57
N GLU A 7 0.08 -1.04 12.72
CA GLU A 7 0.96 -2.12 13.16
C GLU A 7 2.41 -1.69 13.30
N ASN A 8 2.90 -0.79 12.42
CA ASN A 8 4.31 -0.45 12.37
C ASN A 8 4.61 1.05 12.45
N GLY A 9 3.59 1.90 12.49
CA GLY A 9 3.71 3.36 12.63
C GLY A 9 4.23 4.10 11.40
N ARG A 10 4.48 3.42 10.27
CA ARG A 10 5.06 4.01 9.07
C ARG A 10 4.01 4.67 8.17
N VAL A 11 4.45 5.67 7.41
CA VAL A 11 3.65 6.25 6.31
C VAL A 11 4.24 5.76 4.99
N TYR A 12 3.42 5.08 4.20
CA TYR A 12 3.77 4.62 2.85
C TYR A 12 3.24 5.65 1.84
N TRP A 13 4.08 6.62 1.47
CA TRP A 13 3.70 7.78 0.65
C TRP A 13 3.12 7.43 -0.72
N SER A 14 3.53 6.30 -1.32
CA SER A 14 2.97 5.82 -2.58
C SER A 14 1.45 5.58 -2.52
N ASN A 15 0.92 5.25 -1.33
CA ASN A 15 -0.51 5.04 -1.12
C ASN A 15 -1.32 6.36 -1.09
N TRP A 16 -0.63 7.51 -1.07
CA TRP A 16 -1.17 8.85 -0.97
C TRP A 16 -0.83 9.72 -2.17
N ALA A 17 -0.45 9.10 -3.30
CA ALA A 17 0.09 9.79 -4.48
C ALA A 17 -0.82 10.90 -5.05
N GLY A 18 -2.14 10.82 -4.85
CA GLY A 18 -3.11 11.83 -5.28
C GLY A 18 -3.41 12.92 -4.26
N LEU A 19 -2.92 12.79 -3.02
CA LEU A 19 -3.28 13.71 -1.95
C LEU A 19 -2.82 15.16 -2.24
N THR A 20 -1.65 15.33 -2.85
CA THR A 20 -1.11 16.65 -3.21
C THR A 20 -1.93 17.40 -4.25
N ASP A 21 -2.78 16.70 -5.02
CA ASP A 21 -3.62 17.34 -6.03
C ASP A 21 -4.88 18.03 -5.42
N VAL A 22 -5.17 17.77 -4.13
CA VAL A 22 -6.40 18.20 -3.43
C VAL A 22 -6.13 18.95 -2.11
N VAL A 23 -4.87 19.16 -1.77
CA VAL A 23 -4.47 19.87 -0.55
C VAL A 23 -4.83 21.35 -0.66
N SER A 24 -5.64 21.86 0.28
CA SER A 24 -5.88 23.30 0.45
C SER A 24 -4.84 23.96 1.35
N ALA A 25 -4.37 23.24 2.37
CA ALA A 25 -3.31 23.71 3.27
C ALA A 25 -2.53 22.53 3.85
N MET A 26 -1.24 22.75 4.10
CA MET A 26 -0.36 21.83 4.82
C MET A 26 0.28 22.57 5.98
N GLN A 27 0.10 22.07 7.18
CA GLN A 27 0.71 22.58 8.40
C GLN A 27 1.79 21.60 8.85
N VAL A 28 3.01 22.08 9.00
CA VAL A 28 4.15 21.27 9.48
C VAL A 28 4.62 21.84 10.81
N GLN A 29 4.52 21.05 11.85
CA GLN A 29 5.06 21.35 13.16
C GLN A 29 6.28 20.46 13.40
N ARG A 30 7.41 21.05 13.71
CA ARG A 30 8.67 20.34 14.00
C ARG A 30 8.84 20.18 15.50
N GLY A 31 9.36 19.01 15.91
CA GLY A 31 9.66 18.72 17.31
C GLY A 31 8.42 18.50 18.18
N LEU A 32 8.61 18.59 19.48
CA LEU A 32 7.56 18.52 20.48
C LEU A 32 6.72 19.78 20.41
N GLY A 33 5.55 19.69 19.86
CA GLY A 33 4.63 20.80 19.75
C GLY A 33 3.26 20.47 20.28
N SER A 34 2.42 21.49 20.41
CA SER A 34 1.02 21.37 20.77
C SER A 34 0.27 20.63 19.65
N SER A 35 0.18 19.29 19.76
CA SER A 35 -0.67 18.49 18.87
C SER A 35 -1.91 18.04 19.65
N PRO A 36 -3.10 18.42 19.24
CA PRO A 36 -4.34 18.05 19.91
C PRO A 36 -4.76 16.58 19.63
N LEU A 37 -3.82 15.70 19.37
CA LEU A 37 -4.07 14.28 19.15
C LEU A 37 -3.40 13.46 20.26
N PRO A 38 -3.99 12.33 20.69
CA PRO A 38 -3.42 11.45 21.71
C PRO A 38 -2.20 10.65 21.21
N ILE A 39 -1.53 11.11 20.17
CA ILE A 39 -0.35 10.49 19.59
C ILE A 39 0.86 11.33 20.00
N SER A 40 1.77 10.74 20.78
CA SER A 40 3.05 11.36 21.04
C SER A 40 3.87 11.45 19.74
N SER A 41 4.19 12.67 19.32
CA SER A 41 5.02 12.92 18.16
C SER A 41 6.29 13.64 18.59
N VAL A 42 7.40 12.93 18.71
CA VAL A 42 8.70 13.50 19.05
C VAL A 42 9.33 14.25 17.89
N GLY A 43 9.11 13.77 16.68
CA GLY A 43 9.67 14.34 15.44
C GLY A 43 8.88 15.49 14.84
N GLY A 44 7.61 15.63 15.21
CA GLY A 44 6.69 16.63 14.68
C GLY A 44 5.42 16.03 14.06
N THR A 45 4.53 16.90 13.60
CA THR A 45 3.27 16.55 12.94
C THR A 45 3.13 17.23 11.60
N ILE A 46 2.54 16.53 10.64
CA ILE A 46 2.12 17.08 9.35
C ILE A 46 0.61 16.96 9.28
N ASN A 47 -0.08 18.07 9.26
CA ASN A 47 -1.53 18.13 9.09
C ASN A 47 -1.86 18.57 7.66
N ILE A 48 -2.66 17.76 6.96
CA ILE A 48 -3.07 18.00 5.58
C ILE A 48 -4.56 18.29 5.59
N VAL A 49 -4.92 19.48 5.10
CA VAL A 49 -6.29 19.97 5.07
C VAL A 49 -6.81 19.94 3.64
N THR A 50 -8.00 19.36 3.47
CA THR A 50 -8.74 19.31 2.21
C THR A 50 -10.18 19.76 2.49
N LYS A 51 -10.58 20.95 2.05
CA LYS A 51 -11.93 21.46 2.33
C LYS A 51 -12.63 21.92 1.05
N SER A 52 -13.67 21.20 0.65
CA SER A 52 -14.45 21.50 -0.56
C SER A 52 -15.21 22.82 -0.49
N THR A 53 -15.69 23.21 0.70
CA THR A 53 -16.43 24.46 0.92
C THR A 53 -15.55 25.72 0.90
N GLU A 54 -14.23 25.58 0.90
CA GLU A 54 -13.29 26.70 0.83
C GLU A 54 -12.73 26.90 -0.59
N LEU A 55 -13.08 26.03 -1.53
CA LEU A 55 -12.58 26.08 -2.90
C LEU A 55 -13.48 26.97 -3.77
N SER A 56 -12.87 27.83 -4.57
CA SER A 56 -13.59 28.64 -5.56
C SER A 56 -14.11 27.78 -6.71
N LYS A 57 -15.23 28.20 -7.32
CA LYS A 57 -15.76 27.56 -8.53
C LYS A 57 -14.73 27.59 -9.65
N GLY A 58 -14.47 26.45 -10.25
CA GLY A 58 -13.55 26.35 -11.38
C GLY A 58 -13.05 24.93 -11.60
N GLY A 59 -12.38 24.74 -12.73
CA GLY A 59 -11.79 23.45 -13.09
C GLY A 59 -10.46 23.63 -13.78
N LYS A 60 -9.69 22.53 -13.81
CA LYS A 60 -8.39 22.48 -14.47
C LYS A 60 -8.21 21.14 -15.15
N VAL A 61 -7.77 21.18 -16.41
CA VAL A 61 -7.18 20.02 -17.10
C VAL A 61 -5.70 20.29 -17.25
N ALA A 62 -4.87 19.33 -16.87
CA ALA A 62 -3.44 19.45 -16.97
C ALA A 62 -2.81 18.17 -17.52
N VAL A 63 -1.82 18.32 -18.39
CA VAL A 63 -0.93 17.25 -18.84
C VAL A 63 0.49 17.65 -18.46
N ARG A 64 1.21 16.74 -17.81
CA ARG A 64 2.63 16.90 -17.49
C ARG A 64 3.39 15.76 -18.14
N VAL A 65 4.52 16.07 -18.74
CA VAL A 65 5.45 15.11 -19.33
C VAL A 65 6.82 15.29 -18.70
N GLY A 66 7.60 14.23 -18.66
CA GLY A 66 8.95 14.22 -18.10
C GLY A 66 9.81 13.15 -18.76
N ASN A 67 10.98 12.92 -18.21
CA ASN A 67 11.90 11.89 -18.67
C ASN A 67 11.31 10.49 -18.44
N ASP A 68 11.88 9.48 -19.08
CA ASP A 68 11.57 8.07 -18.90
C ASP A 68 10.06 7.76 -19.09
N GLY A 69 9.48 8.30 -20.16
CA GLY A 69 8.09 8.07 -20.50
C GLY A 69 7.07 8.66 -19.51
N TYR A 70 7.52 9.49 -18.52
CA TYR A 70 6.60 10.05 -17.54
C TYR A 70 5.50 10.89 -18.17
N ILE A 71 4.27 10.53 -17.90
CA ILE A 71 3.09 11.30 -18.26
C ILE A 71 2.09 11.32 -17.12
N LYS A 72 1.66 12.53 -16.71
CA LYS A 72 0.55 12.72 -15.75
C LYS A 72 -0.57 13.52 -16.40
N LYS A 73 -1.78 12.97 -16.41
CA LYS A 73 -3.02 13.64 -16.84
C LYS A 73 -3.87 13.88 -15.60
N THR A 74 -4.34 15.10 -15.42
CA THR A 74 -5.16 15.50 -14.27
C THR A 74 -6.40 16.26 -14.75
N LEU A 75 -7.54 15.91 -14.19
CA LEU A 75 -8.80 16.63 -14.31
C LEU A 75 -9.28 16.97 -12.89
N ASN A 76 -9.57 18.23 -12.61
CA ASN A 76 -10.26 18.63 -11.40
C ASN A 76 -11.40 19.60 -11.71
N TYR A 77 -12.38 19.62 -10.82
CA TYR A 77 -13.46 20.60 -10.84
C TYR A 77 -14.04 20.81 -9.45
N ASN A 78 -14.34 22.08 -9.14
CA ASN A 78 -14.99 22.52 -7.92
C ASN A 78 -16.21 23.36 -8.29
N THR A 79 -17.35 23.09 -7.65
CA THR A 79 -18.56 23.91 -7.87
C THR A 79 -18.49 25.28 -7.21
N GLY A 80 -17.59 25.45 -6.23
CA GLY A 80 -17.75 26.48 -5.22
C GLY A 80 -18.95 26.18 -4.32
N VAL A 81 -19.25 27.09 -3.43
CA VAL A 81 -20.46 27.00 -2.60
C VAL A 81 -21.66 27.40 -3.45
N MET A 82 -22.63 26.50 -3.58
CA MET A 82 -23.90 26.68 -4.28
C MET A 82 -24.99 27.13 -3.31
N ASP A 83 -26.16 27.48 -3.83
CA ASP A 83 -27.34 27.79 -3.04
C ASP A 83 -27.65 26.67 -2.02
N GLY A 84 -28.02 27.04 -0.81
CA GLY A 84 -28.21 26.10 0.30
C GLY A 84 -26.92 25.62 0.98
N GLY A 85 -25.76 26.22 0.65
CA GLY A 85 -24.48 25.95 1.32
C GLY A 85 -23.74 24.70 0.87
N HIS A 86 -24.14 24.07 -0.22
CA HIS A 86 -23.55 22.82 -0.74
C HIS A 86 -22.33 23.11 -1.63
N ALA A 87 -21.33 22.23 -1.59
CA ALA A 87 -20.18 22.29 -2.48
C ALA A 87 -19.73 20.87 -2.88
N LEU A 88 -19.31 20.71 -4.14
CA LEU A 88 -18.76 19.47 -4.68
C LEU A 88 -17.37 19.74 -5.23
N SER A 89 -16.46 18.81 -5.01
CA SER A 89 -15.11 18.82 -5.56
C SER A 89 -14.76 17.45 -6.05
N PHE A 90 -14.13 17.35 -7.21
CA PHE A 90 -13.53 16.10 -7.66
C PHE A 90 -12.18 16.34 -8.31
N VAL A 91 -11.30 15.37 -8.13
CA VAL A 91 -10.04 15.25 -8.86
C VAL A 91 -9.90 13.83 -9.34
N PHE A 92 -9.44 13.68 -10.58
CA PHE A 92 -9.03 12.41 -11.12
C PHE A 92 -7.71 12.59 -11.87
N SER A 93 -6.74 11.71 -11.63
CA SER A 93 -5.49 11.72 -12.38
C SER A 93 -5.01 10.32 -12.71
N ARG A 94 -4.27 10.21 -13.82
CA ARG A 94 -3.48 9.04 -14.19
C ARG A 94 -2.04 9.46 -14.36
N THR A 95 -1.14 8.73 -13.77
CA THR A 95 0.32 8.90 -13.89
C THR A 95 0.92 7.58 -14.35
N ALA A 96 1.75 7.61 -15.38
CA ALA A 96 2.47 6.43 -15.87
C ALA A 96 3.86 6.83 -16.37
N GLY A 97 4.77 5.86 -16.46
CA GLY A 97 6.11 6.03 -16.99
C GLY A 97 6.89 4.72 -16.96
N ASP A 98 8.04 4.73 -17.65
CA ASP A 98 8.91 3.56 -17.76
C ASP A 98 9.79 3.36 -16.51
N GLY A 99 9.98 4.46 -15.72
CA GLY A 99 10.90 4.49 -14.59
C GLY A 99 12.35 4.70 -15.03
N ILE A 100 13.16 5.28 -14.14
CA ILE A 100 14.60 5.54 -14.41
C ILE A 100 15.39 4.24 -14.49
N VAL A 101 14.97 3.22 -13.77
CA VAL A 101 15.63 1.92 -13.69
C VAL A 101 14.90 0.93 -14.61
N ASP A 102 15.65 0.10 -15.31
CA ASP A 102 15.10 -0.92 -16.22
C ASP A 102 14.06 -1.79 -15.51
N PHE A 103 12.96 -2.11 -16.19
CA PHE A 103 11.87 -2.92 -15.66
C PHE A 103 11.19 -2.34 -14.39
N THR A 104 11.17 -1.02 -14.27
CA THR A 104 10.46 -0.35 -13.15
C THR A 104 9.31 0.53 -13.62
N GLU A 105 8.66 0.11 -14.68
CA GLU A 105 7.45 0.73 -15.20
C GLU A 105 6.44 0.91 -14.07
N PHE A 106 5.76 2.04 -14.07
CA PHE A 106 4.75 2.35 -13.07
C PHE A 106 3.47 2.89 -13.68
N GLU A 107 2.37 2.59 -13.05
CA GLU A 107 1.07 3.18 -13.35
C GLU A 107 0.30 3.41 -12.06
N ALA A 108 -0.26 4.61 -11.92
CA ALA A 108 -1.07 5.01 -10.79
C ALA A 108 -2.27 5.84 -11.25
N TYR A 109 -3.40 5.63 -10.60
CA TYR A 109 -4.51 6.56 -10.63
C TYR A 109 -4.64 7.23 -9.28
N SER A 110 -5.23 8.42 -9.24
CA SER A 110 -5.71 9.00 -8.01
C SER A 110 -7.07 9.64 -8.24
N TYR A 111 -7.92 9.53 -7.24
CA TYR A 111 -9.22 10.14 -7.23
C TYR A 111 -9.53 10.77 -5.89
N PHE A 112 -10.28 11.84 -5.93
CA PHE A 112 -10.83 12.54 -4.78
C PHE A 112 -12.26 12.97 -5.13
N LEU A 113 -13.19 12.68 -4.23
CA LEU A 113 -14.57 13.14 -4.27
C LEU A 113 -14.84 13.79 -2.93
N GLY A 114 -15.17 15.07 -2.94
CA GLY A 114 -15.50 15.86 -1.76
C GLY A 114 -16.90 16.44 -1.89
N TYR A 115 -17.73 16.21 -0.91
CA TYR A 115 -18.98 16.92 -0.69
C TYR A 115 -18.85 17.73 0.58
N GLY A 116 -19.18 19.01 0.51
CA GLY A 116 -19.24 19.92 1.65
C GLY A 116 -20.62 20.53 1.78
N TRP A 117 -21.05 20.75 3.02
CA TRP A 117 -22.23 21.50 3.34
C TRP A 117 -21.93 22.45 4.49
N LYS A 118 -22.36 23.70 4.37
CA LYS A 118 -22.23 24.75 5.36
C LYS A 118 -23.62 25.36 5.63
N SER A 119 -24.02 25.43 6.92
CA SER A 119 -25.30 26.04 7.28
C SER A 119 -25.30 27.54 7.00
N GLU A 120 -26.48 28.09 6.77
CA GLU A 120 -26.67 29.54 6.47
C GLU A 120 -26.16 30.42 7.61
N ASP A 121 -26.26 29.98 8.87
CA ASP A 121 -25.77 30.66 10.05
C ASP A 121 -24.28 30.46 10.34
N ASP A 122 -23.56 29.79 9.42
CA ASP A 122 -22.13 29.46 9.54
C ASP A 122 -21.77 28.64 10.79
N LYS A 123 -22.74 28.04 11.48
CA LYS A 123 -22.48 27.26 12.68
C LYS A 123 -22.07 25.82 12.39
N ASN A 124 -22.59 25.23 11.32
CA ASN A 124 -22.30 23.84 10.98
C ASN A 124 -21.58 23.74 9.65
N ASN A 125 -20.52 22.92 9.64
CA ASN A 125 -19.80 22.53 8.43
C ASN A 125 -19.67 21.01 8.42
N VAL A 126 -20.18 20.36 7.37
CA VAL A 126 -20.09 18.92 7.16
C VAL A 126 -19.28 18.66 5.90
N GLN A 127 -18.35 17.70 5.96
CA GLN A 127 -17.59 17.29 4.81
C GLN A 127 -17.53 15.77 4.72
N LEU A 128 -17.94 15.22 3.59
CA LEU A 128 -17.75 13.83 3.21
C LEU A 128 -16.66 13.77 2.13
N ILE A 129 -15.64 12.97 2.38
CA ILE A 129 -14.50 12.81 1.48
C ILE A 129 -14.33 11.33 1.17
N VAL A 130 -14.16 11.01 -0.12
CA VAL A 130 -13.72 9.69 -0.58
C VAL A 130 -12.50 9.89 -1.47
N THR A 131 -11.40 9.24 -1.12
CA THR A 131 -10.14 9.36 -1.87
C THR A 131 -9.40 8.03 -1.93
N GLY A 132 -8.60 7.85 -2.96
CA GLY A 132 -7.75 6.68 -3.11
C GLY A 132 -6.76 6.84 -4.28
N ALA A 133 -5.72 6.01 -4.25
CA ALA A 133 -4.66 6.01 -5.24
C ALA A 133 -4.21 4.58 -5.58
N PRO A 134 -4.98 3.84 -6.40
CA PRO A 134 -4.51 2.55 -6.90
C PRO A 134 -3.26 2.73 -7.74
N GLN A 135 -2.23 1.91 -7.45
CA GLN A 135 -0.94 2.00 -8.12
C GLN A 135 -0.26 0.64 -8.24
N THR A 136 0.59 0.51 -9.26
CA THR A 136 1.53 -0.58 -9.42
C THR A 136 2.85 -0.05 -9.96
N HIS A 137 3.96 -0.60 -9.49
CA HIS A 137 5.29 -0.26 -10.01
C HIS A 137 6.27 -1.41 -9.84
N GLY A 138 7.16 -1.57 -10.80
CA GLY A 138 8.32 -2.43 -10.69
C GLY A 138 9.34 -1.87 -9.68
N GLN A 139 10.12 -2.74 -9.06
CA GLN A 139 11.11 -2.36 -8.05
C GLN A 139 12.49 -2.93 -8.38
N ARG A 140 13.53 -2.16 -8.06
CA ARG A 140 14.88 -2.67 -7.91
C ARG A 140 15.13 -2.96 -6.44
N THR A 141 15.38 -4.23 -6.12
CA THR A 141 15.60 -4.62 -4.72
C THR A 141 16.98 -4.20 -4.22
N THR A 142 17.03 -3.86 -2.94
CA THR A 142 18.27 -3.64 -2.18
C THR A 142 18.56 -4.78 -1.20
N SER A 143 17.82 -5.91 -1.29
CA SER A 143 18.03 -7.08 -0.45
C SER A 143 19.37 -7.74 -0.78
N TYR A 144 20.13 -8.13 0.24
CA TYR A 144 21.44 -8.75 0.14
C TYR A 144 21.50 -9.95 -0.84
N TYR A 145 20.44 -10.76 -0.91
CA TYR A 145 20.40 -11.96 -1.76
C TYR A 145 20.01 -11.68 -3.22
N ASN A 146 19.36 -10.54 -3.50
CA ASN A 146 18.82 -10.19 -4.81
C ASN A 146 19.22 -8.78 -5.23
N MET A 147 20.39 -8.33 -4.82
CA MET A 147 20.93 -7.01 -5.13
C MET A 147 22.01 -7.15 -6.21
N ALA A 148 21.99 -6.25 -7.18
CA ALA A 148 23.09 -6.10 -8.13
C ALA A 148 24.39 -5.76 -7.40
N ARG A 149 25.49 -6.36 -7.85
CA ARG A 149 26.83 -6.05 -7.37
C ARG A 149 27.38 -4.83 -8.08
N LEU A 150 28.44 -4.24 -7.55
CA LEU A 150 29.12 -3.13 -8.23
C LEU A 150 29.62 -3.53 -9.64
N SER A 151 30.10 -4.78 -9.80
CA SER A 151 30.47 -5.33 -11.11
C SER A 151 29.31 -5.32 -12.11
N ASP A 152 28.11 -5.68 -11.66
CA ASP A 152 26.91 -5.70 -12.53
C ASP A 152 26.59 -4.28 -13.04
N TYR A 153 26.76 -3.24 -12.19
CA TYR A 153 26.55 -1.84 -12.60
C TYR A 153 27.66 -1.32 -13.52
N ILE A 154 28.90 -1.79 -13.37
CA ILE A 154 29.99 -1.46 -14.27
C ILE A 154 29.75 -2.07 -15.65
N GLU A 155 29.25 -3.31 -15.70
CA GLU A 155 29.04 -4.06 -16.92
C GLU A 155 27.74 -3.64 -17.66
N HIS A 156 26.64 -3.46 -16.93
CA HIS A 156 25.30 -3.24 -17.52
C HIS A 156 24.79 -1.80 -17.33
N GLY A 157 25.52 -0.93 -16.62
CA GLY A 157 25.11 0.46 -16.36
C GLY A 157 24.31 0.67 -15.09
N ILE A 158 24.19 1.94 -14.70
CA ILE A 158 23.56 2.34 -13.42
C ILE A 158 22.04 2.12 -13.37
N TYR A 159 21.40 1.97 -14.51
CA TYR A 159 19.96 1.72 -14.63
C TYR A 159 19.61 0.23 -14.56
N TYR A 160 20.59 -0.64 -14.57
CA TYR A 160 20.43 -2.08 -14.52
C TYR A 160 19.58 -2.55 -13.34
N ASN A 161 18.66 -3.49 -13.62
CA ASN A 161 17.79 -4.12 -12.63
C ASN A 161 18.01 -5.64 -12.57
N TYR A 162 18.51 -6.10 -11.45
CA TYR A 162 18.81 -7.51 -11.18
C TYR A 162 17.58 -8.44 -11.26
N ASN A 163 16.36 -7.92 -11.13
CA ASN A 163 15.13 -8.71 -11.07
C ASN A 163 14.33 -8.68 -12.37
N GLY A 164 14.84 -7.97 -13.38
CA GLY A 164 14.14 -7.73 -14.62
C GLY A 164 14.57 -8.64 -15.76
N GLY A 165 13.72 -8.81 -16.73
CA GLY A 165 13.91 -9.53 -17.98
C GLY A 165 12.62 -9.56 -18.79
N TYR A 166 12.53 -10.46 -19.75
CA TYR A 166 11.34 -10.64 -20.58
C TYR A 166 10.71 -12.02 -20.34
N TYR A 167 9.37 -12.04 -20.32
CA TYR A 167 8.56 -13.24 -20.26
C TYR A 167 7.49 -13.18 -21.36
N ASN A 168 7.50 -14.15 -22.29
CA ASN A 168 6.66 -14.15 -23.49
C ASN A 168 6.76 -12.83 -24.30
N GLY A 169 7.95 -12.24 -24.36
CA GLY A 169 8.22 -11.00 -25.07
C GLY A 169 7.80 -9.71 -24.35
N GLU A 170 7.16 -9.82 -23.20
CA GLU A 170 6.74 -8.66 -22.39
C GLU A 170 7.73 -8.39 -21.25
N SER A 171 7.86 -7.12 -20.85
CA SER A 171 8.63 -6.71 -19.67
C SER A 171 8.14 -7.45 -18.42
N PHE A 172 9.04 -8.09 -17.71
CA PHE A 172 8.72 -8.85 -16.51
C PHE A 172 9.71 -8.58 -15.39
N ASN A 173 9.19 -8.06 -14.29
CA ASN A 173 9.97 -7.84 -13.08
C ASN A 173 9.45 -8.75 -11.96
N MET A 174 10.34 -9.53 -11.33
CA MET A 174 9.98 -10.37 -10.19
C MET A 174 9.49 -9.53 -9.00
N ARG A 175 9.98 -8.30 -8.86
CA ARG A 175 9.67 -7.39 -7.76
C ARG A 175 8.73 -6.29 -8.23
N LYS A 176 7.43 -6.44 -7.97
CA LYS A 176 6.38 -5.49 -8.27
C LYS A 176 5.64 -5.13 -6.99
N ASN A 177 5.45 -3.86 -6.73
CA ASN A 177 4.57 -3.38 -5.66
C ASN A 177 3.23 -2.99 -6.27
N PHE A 178 2.16 -3.30 -5.60
CA PHE A 178 0.80 -2.97 -6.00
C PHE A 178 -0.03 -2.64 -4.76
N TYR A 179 -0.77 -1.54 -4.79
CA TYR A 179 -1.56 -1.13 -3.63
C TYR A 179 -2.71 -0.20 -3.99
N HIS A 180 -3.82 -0.33 -3.28
CA HIS A 180 -4.93 0.61 -3.28
C HIS A 180 -5.47 0.74 -1.86
N LYS A 181 -5.46 1.97 -1.34
CA LYS A 181 -5.93 2.30 0.01
C LYS A 181 -7.00 3.39 -0.06
N PRO A 182 -8.24 3.08 -0.46
CA PRO A 182 -9.33 4.04 -0.40
C PRO A 182 -9.68 4.39 1.04
N ILE A 183 -10.05 5.65 1.23
CA ILE A 183 -10.50 6.20 2.49
C ILE A 183 -11.81 6.94 2.25
N ALA A 184 -12.79 6.69 3.11
CA ALA A 184 -13.95 7.52 3.28
C ALA A 184 -13.88 8.20 4.64
N SER A 185 -14.14 9.52 4.72
CA SER A 185 -14.19 10.24 5.99
C SER A 185 -15.33 11.24 6.00
N LEU A 186 -16.04 11.28 7.13
CA LEU A 186 -17.03 12.28 7.47
C LEU A 186 -16.44 13.18 8.53
N ASN A 187 -16.41 14.49 8.28
CA ASN A 187 -15.98 15.50 9.23
C ASN A 187 -17.14 16.47 9.46
N TRP A 188 -17.49 16.67 10.72
CA TRP A 188 -18.50 17.64 11.13
C TRP A 188 -17.88 18.58 12.16
N GLU A 189 -18.01 19.88 11.90
CA GLU A 189 -17.64 20.94 12.81
C GLU A 189 -18.87 21.78 13.14
N SER A 190 -19.12 22.00 14.41
CA SER A 190 -20.25 22.81 14.92
C SER A 190 -19.76 23.86 15.89
N LYS A 191 -20.06 25.13 15.59
CA LYS A 191 -19.90 26.26 16.52
C LYS A 191 -21.11 26.29 17.45
N LEU A 192 -20.97 25.74 18.65
CA LEU A 192 -22.06 25.68 19.64
C LEU A 192 -22.34 27.08 20.20
N SER A 193 -21.30 27.94 20.26
CA SER A 193 -21.39 29.36 20.61
C SER A 193 -20.24 30.11 19.94
N SER A 194 -20.10 31.43 20.24
CA SER A 194 -18.94 32.22 19.77
C SER A 194 -17.60 31.75 20.32
N SER A 195 -17.62 31.03 21.45
CA SER A 195 -16.41 30.52 22.13
C SER A 195 -16.26 29.02 22.11
N GLN A 196 -17.25 28.25 21.64
CA GLN A 196 -17.30 26.80 21.75
C GLN A 196 -17.42 26.13 20.38
N THR A 197 -16.55 25.19 20.11
CA THR A 197 -16.56 24.39 18.87
C THR A 197 -16.49 22.90 19.19
N LEU A 198 -17.36 22.14 18.57
CA LEU A 198 -17.32 20.67 18.56
C LEU A 198 -16.91 20.19 17.17
N SER A 199 -15.91 19.33 17.11
CA SER A 199 -15.47 18.69 15.87
C SER A 199 -15.56 17.17 16.01
N VAL A 200 -16.16 16.52 15.02
CA VAL A 200 -16.30 15.06 14.95
C VAL A 200 -15.77 14.58 13.61
N THR A 201 -14.92 13.58 13.65
CA THR A 201 -14.42 12.88 12.46
C THR A 201 -14.70 11.40 12.60
N ALA A 202 -15.32 10.79 11.59
CA ALA A 202 -15.43 9.35 11.44
C ALA A 202 -14.80 8.94 10.11
N TYR A 203 -14.11 7.79 10.07
CA TYR A 203 -13.46 7.33 8.85
C TYR A 203 -13.40 5.82 8.74
N ALA A 204 -13.34 5.35 7.49
CA ALA A 204 -13.12 3.96 7.13
C ALA A 204 -12.10 3.85 5.99
N SER A 205 -11.28 2.82 6.01
CA SER A 205 -10.33 2.49 4.95
C SER A 205 -10.26 0.99 4.71
N TYR A 206 -10.19 0.59 3.44
CA TYR A 206 -10.02 -0.79 2.99
C TYR A 206 -8.78 -0.88 2.11
N GLY A 207 -7.60 -1.07 2.72
CA GLY A 207 -6.35 -1.23 1.96
C GLY A 207 -6.22 -2.63 1.38
N ARG A 208 -5.86 -2.73 0.10
CA ARG A 208 -5.55 -3.99 -0.59
C ARG A 208 -4.28 -3.82 -1.39
N GLY A 209 -3.34 -4.74 -1.19
CA GLY A 209 -2.10 -4.68 -1.94
C GLY A 209 -1.00 -5.55 -1.34
N GLY A 210 0.18 -5.44 -1.92
CA GLY A 210 1.34 -6.21 -1.52
C GLY A 210 2.55 -5.99 -2.41
N GLY A 211 3.50 -6.91 -2.28
CA GLY A 211 4.69 -6.94 -3.12
C GLY A 211 4.99 -8.35 -3.60
N THR A 212 5.39 -8.47 -4.86
CA THR A 212 5.74 -9.76 -5.44
C THR A 212 7.19 -10.17 -5.13
N GLY A 213 7.49 -11.43 -5.35
CA GLY A 213 8.83 -12.00 -5.23
C GLY A 213 8.83 -13.45 -5.64
N ASP A 214 10.03 -13.98 -5.80
CA ASP A 214 10.24 -15.39 -6.10
C ASP A 214 9.93 -16.31 -4.90
N LEU A 215 9.49 -17.51 -5.22
CA LEU A 215 9.36 -18.61 -4.30
C LEU A 215 9.68 -19.90 -5.05
N GLY A 216 10.36 -20.83 -4.37
CA GLY A 216 10.84 -22.07 -4.96
C GLY A 216 12.35 -22.10 -5.12
N ARG A 217 12.83 -23.04 -5.92
CA ARG A 217 14.27 -23.20 -6.24
C ARG A 217 14.46 -24.06 -7.48
N ILE A 218 15.58 -23.87 -8.15
CA ILE A 218 16.06 -24.77 -9.19
C ILE A 218 17.45 -25.28 -8.76
N GLY A 219 17.59 -26.58 -8.60
CA GLY A 219 18.80 -27.18 -8.05
C GLY A 219 19.10 -26.69 -6.63
N SER A 220 20.29 -26.15 -6.41
CA SER A 220 20.72 -25.54 -5.14
C SER A 220 20.43 -24.03 -5.04
N TYR A 221 19.84 -23.40 -6.05
CA TYR A 221 19.65 -21.97 -6.11
C TYR A 221 18.24 -21.57 -5.66
N PHE A 222 18.14 -20.69 -4.67
CA PHE A 222 16.91 -20.15 -4.08
C PHE A 222 16.53 -18.76 -4.62
N SER A 223 17.21 -18.26 -5.64
CA SER A 223 16.94 -16.97 -6.24
C SER A 223 16.88 -17.09 -7.75
N SER A 224 15.78 -16.66 -8.34
CA SER A 224 15.58 -16.58 -9.78
C SER A 224 16.62 -15.69 -10.49
N GLY A 225 17.14 -14.68 -9.77
CA GLY A 225 18.20 -13.80 -10.28
C GLY A 225 19.54 -14.50 -10.58
N ARG A 226 19.69 -15.79 -10.30
CA ARG A 226 20.84 -16.59 -10.74
C ARG A 226 20.76 -17.08 -12.19
N PHE A 227 19.56 -17.10 -12.76
CA PHE A 227 19.28 -17.60 -14.10
C PHE A 227 19.23 -16.46 -15.10
N ARG A 228 20.41 -15.94 -15.49
CA ARG A 228 20.56 -14.74 -16.32
C ARG A 228 21.26 -15.01 -17.62
N ASN A 229 20.95 -14.18 -18.60
CA ASN A 229 21.75 -14.03 -19.80
C ASN A 229 23.10 -13.39 -19.43
N ALA A 230 24.18 -13.98 -19.90
CA ALA A 230 25.54 -13.51 -19.58
C ALA A 230 25.83 -12.12 -20.17
N ASP A 231 25.29 -11.83 -21.36
CA ASP A 231 25.63 -10.61 -22.10
C ASP A 231 24.77 -9.40 -21.61
N THR A 232 23.50 -9.65 -21.28
CA THR A 232 22.56 -8.59 -20.92
C THR A 232 22.31 -8.46 -19.42
N GLY A 233 22.71 -9.45 -18.62
CA GLY A 233 22.41 -9.52 -17.20
C GLY A 233 20.94 -9.75 -16.85
N GLN A 234 20.05 -9.83 -17.85
CA GLN A 234 18.60 -10.00 -17.66
C GLN A 234 18.25 -11.42 -17.23
N VAL A 235 17.22 -11.58 -16.41
CA VAL A 235 16.72 -12.88 -15.99
C VAL A 235 16.03 -13.56 -17.16
N LEU A 236 16.34 -14.84 -17.36
CA LEU A 236 15.83 -15.68 -18.45
C LEU A 236 14.48 -16.31 -18.05
N TRP A 237 13.41 -15.48 -17.99
CA TRP A 237 12.09 -15.92 -17.51
C TRP A 237 11.49 -17.01 -18.38
N ASP A 238 11.65 -16.94 -19.70
CA ASP A 238 11.16 -17.97 -20.62
C ASP A 238 11.88 -19.32 -20.40
N GLU A 239 13.18 -19.29 -20.09
CA GLU A 239 13.93 -20.51 -19.78
C GLU A 239 13.54 -21.10 -18.42
N ILE A 240 13.23 -20.24 -17.41
CA ILE A 240 12.67 -20.69 -16.14
C ILE A 240 11.30 -21.35 -16.36
N ALA A 241 10.46 -20.77 -17.22
CA ALA A 241 9.15 -21.33 -17.55
C ALA A 241 9.25 -22.68 -18.29
N LYS A 242 10.18 -22.81 -19.23
CA LYS A 242 10.49 -24.11 -19.87
C LYS A 242 10.95 -25.13 -18.84
N SER A 243 11.80 -24.72 -17.90
CA SER A 243 12.23 -25.62 -16.81
C SER A 243 11.05 -26.05 -15.94
N ASN A 244 10.17 -25.13 -15.57
CA ASN A 244 8.97 -25.41 -14.77
C ASN A 244 8.02 -26.39 -15.44
N SER A 245 7.86 -26.31 -16.76
CA SER A 245 6.97 -27.15 -17.57
C SER A 245 7.63 -28.47 -18.07
N GLY A 246 8.81 -28.79 -17.58
CA GLY A 246 9.50 -30.05 -17.91
C GLY A 246 10.22 -30.10 -19.28
N VAL A 247 10.17 -28.99 -20.04
CA VAL A 247 10.85 -28.93 -21.37
C VAL A 247 12.37 -28.79 -21.24
N GLY A 248 12.83 -28.24 -20.09
CA GLY A 248 14.24 -27.95 -19.84
C GLY A 248 14.63 -26.52 -20.26
N GLY A 249 15.12 -25.76 -19.31
CA GLY A 249 15.64 -24.40 -19.55
C GLY A 249 17.13 -24.41 -19.76
N THR A 250 17.64 -23.46 -20.54
CA THR A 250 19.06 -23.29 -20.82
C THR A 250 19.57 -22.00 -20.16
N TRP A 251 20.68 -22.08 -19.42
CA TRP A 251 21.35 -20.92 -18.83
C TRP A 251 22.86 -21.11 -18.76
N SER A 252 23.62 -20.04 -18.58
CA SER A 252 25.07 -19.99 -18.67
C SER A 252 25.81 -20.81 -17.61
N TYR A 253 25.15 -21.19 -16.52
CA TYR A 253 25.78 -21.91 -15.41
C TYR A 253 25.16 -23.32 -15.27
N GLY A 254 25.70 -24.30 -16.01
CA GLY A 254 25.58 -25.71 -15.67
C GLY A 254 24.34 -26.46 -16.11
N GLY A 255 24.00 -26.40 -17.37
CA GLY A 255 23.09 -27.36 -18.00
C GLY A 255 21.60 -27.18 -17.71
N GLY A 256 20.78 -27.65 -18.62
CA GLY A 256 19.33 -27.55 -18.53
C GLY A 256 18.76 -28.37 -17.38
N TYR A 257 18.00 -27.72 -16.52
CA TYR A 257 17.14 -28.39 -15.55
C TYR A 257 15.73 -28.45 -16.13
N ALA A 258 15.08 -29.58 -15.97
CA ALA A 258 13.67 -29.77 -16.26
C ALA A 258 12.98 -30.23 -14.99
N ASN A 259 11.85 -29.63 -14.66
CA ASN A 259 10.97 -30.16 -13.65
C ASN A 259 10.46 -31.51 -14.08
N ALA A 260 10.21 -32.46 -13.16
CA ALA A 260 9.57 -33.73 -13.47
C ALA A 260 8.08 -33.65 -13.09
N PRO A 261 7.20 -34.36 -13.79
CA PRO A 261 5.81 -34.42 -13.41
C PRO A 261 5.64 -35.16 -12.07
N ASP A 262 4.73 -34.68 -11.24
CA ASP A 262 4.29 -35.38 -10.04
C ASP A 262 3.71 -36.75 -10.40
N VAL A 263 4.16 -37.77 -9.71
CA VAL A 263 3.84 -39.17 -10.05
C VAL A 263 2.34 -39.49 -9.93
N ALA A 264 1.65 -38.84 -8.98
CA ALA A 264 0.25 -39.11 -8.71
C ALA A 264 -0.69 -38.35 -9.66
N THR A 265 -0.30 -37.15 -10.09
CA THR A 265 -1.19 -36.24 -10.85
C THR A 265 -0.75 -36.05 -12.29
N GLY A 266 0.50 -36.36 -12.63
CA GLY A 266 1.10 -36.09 -13.94
C GLY A 266 1.37 -34.58 -14.21
N LEU A 267 1.18 -33.73 -13.22
CA LEU A 267 1.32 -32.27 -13.32
C LEU A 267 2.73 -31.81 -12.96
N TYR A 268 3.19 -30.74 -13.58
CA TYR A 268 4.46 -30.11 -13.23
C TYR A 268 4.27 -29.15 -12.06
N ILE A 269 4.54 -29.66 -10.85
CA ILE A 269 4.31 -28.94 -9.58
C ILE A 269 5.61 -28.36 -9.06
N VAL A 270 5.61 -27.06 -8.74
CA VAL A 270 6.70 -26.40 -8.03
C VAL A 270 6.60 -26.72 -6.53
N ASN A 271 7.76 -26.88 -5.86
CA ASN A 271 7.87 -27.27 -4.45
C ASN A 271 7.38 -28.71 -4.16
N ASP A 272 7.48 -29.60 -5.13
CA ASP A 272 7.19 -31.02 -4.92
C ASP A 272 8.35 -31.69 -4.16
N PRO A 273 8.11 -32.30 -2.97
CA PRO A 273 9.15 -32.95 -2.17
C PRO A 273 9.69 -34.21 -2.83
N ASP A 274 8.89 -34.89 -3.67
CA ASP A 274 9.23 -36.15 -4.29
C ASP A 274 9.99 -35.96 -5.61
N ASN A 275 10.09 -34.73 -6.09
CA ASN A 275 10.80 -34.42 -7.33
C ASN A 275 12.31 -34.31 -7.10
N TYR A 276 12.98 -35.45 -7.03
CA TYR A 276 14.43 -35.55 -6.93
C TYR A 276 15.01 -36.17 -8.23
N VAL A 277 16.01 -35.49 -8.80
CA VAL A 277 16.85 -36.05 -9.86
C VAL A 277 18.29 -35.93 -9.43
N ASP A 278 19.02 -37.04 -9.48
CA ASP A 278 20.42 -37.14 -9.04
C ASP A 278 20.65 -36.69 -7.58
N GLY A 279 19.70 -37.02 -6.68
CA GLY A 279 19.77 -36.66 -5.27
C GLY A 279 19.54 -35.17 -4.97
N ARG A 280 19.14 -34.40 -5.97
CA ARG A 280 18.83 -32.95 -5.80
C ARG A 280 17.36 -32.69 -6.08
N ARG A 281 16.74 -31.91 -5.24
CA ARG A 281 15.38 -31.38 -5.46
C ARG A 281 15.37 -30.57 -6.74
N ARG A 282 14.61 -30.98 -7.73
CA ARG A 282 14.35 -30.18 -8.92
C ARG A 282 12.97 -29.58 -8.79
N ASN A 283 12.93 -28.39 -8.28
CA ASN A 283 11.71 -27.58 -8.24
C ASN A 283 11.84 -26.47 -9.28
N GLY A 284 10.79 -25.73 -9.46
CA GLY A 284 10.77 -24.51 -10.27
C GLY A 284 10.77 -23.25 -9.41
N PHE A 285 10.54 -22.12 -10.05
CA PHE A 285 10.21 -20.86 -9.42
C PHE A 285 8.81 -20.43 -9.81
N ILE A 286 8.11 -19.83 -8.86
CA ILE A 286 6.88 -19.08 -9.10
C ILE A 286 7.09 -17.62 -8.69
N ARG A 287 6.28 -16.69 -9.22
CA ARG A 287 6.10 -15.38 -8.62
C ARG A 287 4.92 -15.45 -7.66
N ARG A 288 5.20 -15.20 -6.38
CA ARG A 288 4.18 -15.07 -5.33
C ARG A 288 4.00 -13.60 -4.97
N ALA A 289 2.86 -13.23 -4.39
CA ALA A 289 2.64 -11.94 -3.75
C ALA A 289 2.55 -12.12 -2.23
N SER A 290 3.31 -11.33 -1.48
CA SER A 290 3.07 -11.11 -0.05
C SER A 290 2.05 -9.98 0.05
N VAL A 291 0.84 -10.32 0.47
CA VAL A 291 -0.28 -9.40 0.60
C VAL A 291 -0.29 -8.80 2.00
N ASN A 292 -0.38 -7.47 2.06
CA ASN A 292 -0.51 -6.69 3.27
C ASN A 292 -1.73 -5.78 3.10
N SER A 293 -2.88 -6.30 3.41
CA SER A 293 -4.17 -5.63 3.30
C SER A 293 -4.64 -5.15 4.66
N HIS A 294 -5.65 -4.28 4.71
CA HIS A 294 -6.26 -3.91 5.99
C HIS A 294 -7.71 -3.49 5.84
N ASN A 295 -8.42 -3.59 6.96
CA ASN A 295 -9.67 -2.90 7.23
C ASN A 295 -9.44 -2.00 8.44
N TRP A 296 -9.76 -0.71 8.32
CA TRP A 296 -9.48 0.28 9.34
C TRP A 296 -10.65 1.22 9.53
N PHE A 297 -11.10 1.35 10.76
CA PHE A 297 -12.20 2.23 11.17
C PHE A 297 -11.75 3.09 12.32
N GLY A 298 -12.23 4.32 12.39
CA GLY A 298 -11.92 5.18 13.54
C GLY A 298 -12.83 6.37 13.64
N GLY A 299 -12.78 6.96 14.81
CA GLY A 299 -13.53 8.17 15.15
C GLY A 299 -12.76 9.04 16.11
N LEU A 300 -12.86 10.36 15.92
CA LEU A 300 -12.27 11.40 16.75
C LEU A 300 -13.34 12.43 17.08
N VAL A 301 -13.42 12.77 18.36
CA VAL A 301 -14.25 13.89 18.85
C VAL A 301 -13.33 14.87 19.57
N ASN A 302 -13.49 16.15 19.28
CA ASN A 302 -12.74 17.22 19.94
C ASN A 302 -13.68 18.38 20.26
N TYR A 303 -13.71 18.80 21.52
CA TYR A 303 -14.39 19.98 22.01
C TYR A 303 -13.37 21.02 22.41
N LYS A 304 -13.50 22.24 21.86
CA LYS A 304 -12.67 23.40 22.17
C LYS A 304 -13.56 24.53 22.77
N ASN A 305 -13.05 25.16 23.83
CA ASN A 305 -13.71 26.32 24.45
C ASN A 305 -12.69 27.44 24.73
N GLN A 306 -12.98 28.63 24.22
CA GLN A 306 -12.30 29.85 24.57
C GLN A 306 -13.01 30.45 25.80
N VAL A 307 -12.42 30.29 26.98
CA VAL A 307 -13.05 30.70 28.24
C VAL A 307 -13.09 32.23 28.38
N ASN A 308 -12.00 32.88 27.95
CA ASN A 308 -11.85 34.32 27.86
C ASN A 308 -10.75 34.67 26.84
N ASP A 309 -10.39 35.94 26.71
CA ASP A 309 -9.42 36.39 25.69
C ASP A 309 -8.05 35.71 25.81
N ASN A 310 -7.68 35.29 27.01
CA ASN A 310 -6.38 34.72 27.31
C ASN A 310 -6.39 33.19 27.49
N LEU A 311 -7.52 32.61 27.88
CA LEU A 311 -7.57 31.18 28.29
C LEU A 311 -8.45 30.35 27.37
N ALA A 312 -7.88 29.31 26.83
CA ALA A 312 -8.60 28.30 26.05
C ALA A 312 -8.31 26.88 26.61
N PHE A 313 -9.26 25.98 26.45
CA PHE A 313 -9.02 24.56 26.65
C PHE A 313 -9.66 23.73 25.54
N GLN A 314 -9.11 22.54 25.36
CA GLN A 314 -9.69 21.50 24.50
C GLN A 314 -9.62 20.14 25.16
N ILE A 315 -10.62 19.32 24.90
CA ILE A 315 -10.67 17.91 25.32
C ILE A 315 -11.21 17.06 24.19
N GLY A 316 -10.68 15.86 24.02
CA GLY A 316 -11.14 14.96 22.98
C GLY A 316 -10.92 13.50 23.29
N ALA A 317 -11.48 12.68 22.43
CA ALA A 317 -11.34 11.21 22.45
C ALA A 317 -11.09 10.70 21.04
N ASP A 318 -10.30 9.63 20.93
CA ASP A 318 -9.94 8.96 19.68
C ASP A 318 -10.08 7.44 19.85
N VAL A 319 -10.84 6.83 18.95
CA VAL A 319 -11.02 5.37 18.91
C VAL A 319 -10.66 4.84 17.54
N ARG A 320 -9.97 3.69 17.50
CA ARG A 320 -9.54 3.04 16.26
C ARG A 320 -9.65 1.55 16.38
N TYR A 321 -10.07 0.92 15.28
CA TYR A 321 -10.07 -0.51 15.11
C TYR A 321 -9.45 -0.85 13.76
N TYR A 322 -8.43 -1.68 13.76
CA TYR A 322 -7.64 -2.04 12.60
C TYR A 322 -7.48 -3.56 12.53
N THR A 323 -7.66 -4.13 11.36
CA THR A 323 -7.31 -5.51 11.06
C THR A 323 -6.33 -5.50 9.89
N GLY A 324 -5.07 -5.81 10.17
CA GLY A 324 -4.06 -6.10 9.15
C GLY A 324 -4.21 -7.54 8.68
N ILE A 325 -4.33 -7.73 7.37
CA ILE A 325 -4.59 -9.03 6.74
C ILE A 325 -3.35 -9.43 5.96
N HIS A 326 -2.65 -10.46 6.42
CA HIS A 326 -1.36 -10.89 5.91
C HIS A 326 -1.40 -12.31 5.40
N TYR A 327 -1.09 -12.52 4.12
CA TYR A 327 -0.94 -13.84 3.52
C TYR A 327 -0.04 -13.79 2.29
N ARG A 328 0.41 -14.96 1.84
CA ARG A 328 0.97 -15.13 0.51
C ARG A 328 -0.04 -15.77 -0.43
N ARG A 329 0.08 -15.44 -1.72
CA ARG A 329 -0.73 -16.05 -2.77
C ARG A 329 0.10 -16.22 -4.05
N LEU A 330 -0.38 -17.10 -4.92
CA LEU A 330 0.16 -17.20 -6.28
C LEU A 330 -0.13 -15.93 -7.08
N ASP A 331 0.89 -15.40 -7.73
CA ASP A 331 0.77 -14.29 -8.67
C ASP A 331 0.98 -14.76 -10.11
N ASN A 332 2.03 -15.58 -10.37
CA ASN A 332 2.31 -16.18 -11.66
C ASN A 332 3.08 -17.49 -11.48
N LEU A 333 2.59 -18.55 -12.08
CA LEU A 333 3.16 -19.90 -12.00
C LEU A 333 4.38 -20.10 -12.92
N LEU A 334 4.67 -19.15 -13.80
CA LEU A 334 5.79 -19.24 -14.75
C LEU A 334 5.85 -20.60 -15.49
N GLY A 335 4.72 -21.01 -16.07
CA GLY A 335 4.61 -22.23 -16.86
C GLY A 335 4.47 -23.54 -16.07
N ALA A 336 4.43 -23.51 -14.74
CA ALA A 336 4.08 -24.67 -13.92
C ALA A 336 2.55 -24.86 -13.87
N ASP A 337 2.11 -26.09 -13.52
CA ASP A 337 0.69 -26.41 -13.33
C ASP A 337 0.18 -26.11 -11.93
N GLY A 338 1.08 -25.87 -10.98
CA GLY A 338 0.73 -25.54 -9.60
C GLY A 338 1.93 -25.40 -8.67
N TYR A 339 1.64 -24.98 -7.45
CA TYR A 339 2.61 -24.91 -6.34
C TYR A 339 2.09 -25.73 -5.16
N ARG A 340 2.91 -26.65 -4.63
CA ARG A 340 2.55 -27.46 -3.47
C ARG A 340 2.94 -26.74 -2.18
N ASP A 341 1.95 -26.45 -1.36
CA ASP A 341 2.11 -25.83 -0.05
C ASP A 341 2.01 -26.88 1.07
N PHE A 342 2.89 -26.79 2.06
CA PHE A 342 2.92 -27.65 3.24
C PHE A 342 2.80 -26.86 4.55
N ASP A 343 2.73 -25.53 4.49
CA ASP A 343 2.73 -24.69 5.66
C ASP A 343 1.34 -24.55 6.31
N ASN A 344 0.29 -24.88 5.56
CA ASN A 344 -1.07 -24.90 6.06
C ASN A 344 -1.38 -26.21 6.77
N VAL A 345 -1.38 -26.21 8.11
CA VAL A 345 -1.65 -27.40 8.93
C VAL A 345 -3.06 -27.99 8.75
N ASN A 346 -4.00 -27.22 8.19
CA ASN A 346 -5.33 -27.74 7.85
C ASN A 346 -5.30 -28.79 6.74
N TYR A 347 -4.16 -28.87 6.00
CA TYR A 347 -3.91 -29.86 4.94
C TYR A 347 -2.63 -30.66 5.25
N PRO A 348 -2.66 -31.66 6.14
CA PRO A 348 -1.46 -32.37 6.62
C PRO A 348 -0.61 -33.02 5.52
N GLY A 349 -1.20 -33.31 4.36
CA GLY A 349 -0.50 -33.85 3.19
C GLY A 349 -0.03 -32.77 2.21
N GLY A 350 -0.18 -31.51 2.58
CA GLY A 350 -0.03 -30.38 1.66
C GLY A 350 -1.20 -30.27 0.67
N PHE A 351 -1.30 -29.13 0.02
CA PHE A 351 -2.27 -28.90 -1.06
C PHE A 351 -1.60 -28.26 -2.27
N ILE A 352 -2.20 -28.38 -3.44
CA ILE A 352 -1.68 -27.81 -4.68
C ILE A 352 -2.48 -26.59 -5.04
N ALA A 353 -1.88 -25.41 -4.85
CA ALA A 353 -2.45 -24.15 -5.29
C ALA A 353 -2.24 -23.99 -6.80
N LYS A 354 -3.30 -23.69 -7.55
CA LYS A 354 -3.29 -23.56 -9.02
C LYS A 354 -3.79 -22.20 -9.52
N LYS A 355 -4.57 -21.49 -8.70
CA LYS A 355 -5.22 -20.24 -9.09
C LYS A 355 -4.29 -19.05 -8.91
N GLU A 356 -4.01 -18.39 -10.02
CA GLU A 356 -3.24 -17.15 -10.03
C GLU A 356 -4.10 -15.93 -9.74
N TYR A 357 -3.51 -14.97 -9.02
CA TYR A 357 -4.08 -13.66 -8.73
C TYR A 357 -3.08 -12.59 -9.12
N SER A 358 -3.19 -12.11 -10.34
CA SER A 358 -2.30 -11.08 -10.89
C SER A 358 -2.27 -9.82 -10.01
N SER A 359 -1.07 -9.28 -9.85
CA SER A 359 -0.80 -7.99 -9.20
C SER A 359 -1.02 -6.78 -10.12
N ASP A 360 -1.79 -6.95 -11.19
CA ASP A 360 -2.09 -5.89 -12.13
C ASP A 360 -3.07 -4.87 -11.56
N LEU A 361 -2.93 -3.63 -12.01
CA LEU A 361 -3.68 -2.48 -11.52
C LEU A 361 -5.21 -2.65 -11.63
N SER A 362 -5.68 -3.33 -12.68
CA SER A 362 -7.10 -3.62 -12.88
C SER A 362 -7.74 -4.38 -11.73
N ASN A 363 -6.98 -5.24 -11.06
CA ASN A 363 -7.46 -6.04 -9.92
C ASN A 363 -7.53 -5.24 -8.61
N LEU A 364 -6.95 -4.05 -8.55
CA LEU A 364 -6.90 -3.23 -7.33
C LEU A 364 -8.15 -2.38 -7.10
N TRP A 365 -8.97 -2.15 -8.12
CA TRP A 365 -10.15 -1.30 -8.01
C TRP A 365 -11.23 -1.91 -7.11
N ASN A 366 -11.37 -3.23 -7.10
CA ASN A 366 -12.30 -3.91 -6.20
C ASN A 366 -11.63 -4.28 -4.87
N VAL A 367 -11.66 -3.36 -3.92
CA VAL A 367 -11.08 -3.54 -2.57
C VAL A 367 -11.85 -4.53 -1.70
N PHE A 368 -13.03 -4.94 -2.12
CA PHE A 368 -13.84 -5.95 -1.41
C PHE A 368 -13.58 -7.37 -1.90
N LYS A 369 -12.84 -7.53 -3.02
CA LYS A 369 -12.47 -8.85 -3.52
C LYS A 369 -11.44 -9.51 -2.60
N SER A 370 -11.76 -10.67 -2.09
CA SER A 370 -10.85 -11.53 -1.33
C SER A 370 -10.08 -12.49 -2.24
N THR A 371 -8.99 -13.05 -1.73
CA THR A 371 -8.32 -14.21 -2.31
C THR A 371 -8.93 -15.46 -1.69
N ASP A 372 -9.26 -16.45 -2.52
CA ASP A 372 -9.78 -17.75 -2.05
C ASP A 372 -8.73 -18.43 -1.16
N ASP A 373 -9.16 -19.17 -0.16
CA ASP A 373 -8.25 -19.82 0.80
C ASP A 373 -7.34 -20.84 0.11
N GLU A 374 -7.83 -21.53 -0.92
CA GLU A 374 -7.07 -22.48 -1.74
C GLU A 374 -5.95 -21.83 -2.60
N ALA A 375 -5.90 -20.52 -2.69
CA ALA A 375 -4.83 -19.79 -3.36
C ALA A 375 -3.85 -19.14 -2.37
N LYS A 376 -4.11 -19.22 -1.07
CA LYS A 376 -3.21 -18.74 -0.02
C LYS A 376 -2.18 -19.82 0.30
N ILE A 377 -0.92 -19.42 0.35
CA ILE A 377 0.23 -20.32 0.55
C ILE A 377 1.15 -19.75 1.63
N ASP A 378 1.97 -20.57 2.23
CA ASP A 378 3.10 -20.23 3.12
C ASP A 378 2.65 -19.65 4.48
N TYR A 379 1.82 -18.62 4.52
CA TYR A 379 1.19 -18.11 5.73
C TYR A 379 -0.11 -17.38 5.47
N HIS A 380 -1.00 -17.38 6.49
CA HIS A 380 -2.22 -16.59 6.52
C HIS A 380 -2.52 -16.20 7.97
N ASN A 381 -2.40 -14.92 8.28
CA ASN A 381 -2.70 -14.40 9.61
C ASN A 381 -3.26 -12.97 9.56
N ASP A 382 -4.02 -12.61 10.58
CA ASP A 382 -4.50 -11.27 10.81
C ASP A 382 -3.87 -10.68 12.08
N GLY A 383 -3.53 -9.38 12.01
CA GLY A 383 -3.14 -8.56 13.13
C GLY A 383 -4.26 -7.61 13.51
N VAL A 384 -4.91 -7.81 14.65
CA VAL A 384 -5.97 -6.94 15.13
C VAL A 384 -5.38 -5.93 16.11
N VAL A 385 -5.60 -4.65 15.84
CA VAL A 385 -5.18 -3.55 16.72
C VAL A 385 -6.40 -2.73 17.11
N SER A 386 -6.61 -2.57 18.41
CA SER A 386 -7.62 -1.66 18.97
C SER A 386 -6.93 -0.54 19.72
N TRP A 387 -7.45 0.67 19.58
CA TRP A 387 -6.96 1.86 20.25
C TRP A 387 -8.12 2.66 20.79
N ALA A 388 -8.00 3.13 22.03
CA ALA A 388 -8.90 4.11 22.62
C ALA A 388 -8.10 5.08 23.48
N GLY A 389 -8.25 6.38 23.29
CA GLY A 389 -7.52 7.41 24.00
C GLY A 389 -8.35 8.65 24.25
N VAL A 390 -8.00 9.34 25.32
CA VAL A 390 -8.50 10.67 25.64
C VAL A 390 -7.32 11.64 25.77
N PHE A 391 -7.54 12.89 25.41
CA PHE A 391 -6.52 13.93 25.45
C PHE A 391 -7.13 15.26 25.88
N GLY A 392 -6.29 16.15 26.42
CA GLY A 392 -6.70 17.49 26.76
C GLY A 392 -5.52 18.44 26.73
N GLN A 393 -5.84 19.71 26.50
CA GLN A 393 -4.88 20.81 26.50
C GLN A 393 -5.53 22.06 27.13
N VAL A 394 -4.74 22.77 27.90
CA VAL A 394 -5.07 24.13 28.37
C VAL A 394 -4.00 25.06 27.85
N GLU A 395 -4.40 26.18 27.29
CA GLU A 395 -3.53 27.20 26.71
C GLU A 395 -3.86 28.58 27.31
N TYR A 396 -2.81 29.28 27.72
CA TYR A 396 -2.91 30.67 28.21
C TYR A 396 -2.02 31.55 27.35
N VAL A 397 -2.60 32.57 26.73
CA VAL A 397 -1.92 33.47 25.79
C VAL A 397 -2.14 34.94 26.24
N THR A 398 -1.06 35.69 26.32
CA THR A 398 -1.06 37.15 26.46
C THR A 398 -0.34 37.76 25.25
N GLU A 399 -0.24 39.10 25.21
CA GLU A 399 0.52 39.78 24.13
C GLU A 399 2.00 39.36 24.09
N GLU A 400 2.59 39.00 25.25
CA GLU A 400 4.02 38.71 25.35
C GLU A 400 4.33 37.23 25.59
N THR A 401 3.37 36.44 26.05
CA THR A 401 3.63 35.07 26.53
C THR A 401 2.55 34.11 26.07
N SER A 402 2.98 32.95 25.63
CA SER A 402 2.09 31.79 25.36
C SER A 402 2.60 30.58 26.15
N VAL A 403 1.72 29.99 26.96
CA VAL A 403 1.99 28.77 27.74
C VAL A 403 0.88 27.78 27.49
N PHE A 404 1.25 26.52 27.25
CA PHE A 404 0.28 25.44 27.19
C PHE A 404 0.71 24.24 28.04
N VAL A 405 -0.28 23.50 28.54
CA VAL A 405 -0.11 22.20 29.16
C VAL A 405 -1.03 21.22 28.47
N GLN A 406 -0.49 20.09 28.05
CA GLN A 406 -1.26 19.03 27.42
C GLN A 406 -0.96 17.66 28.04
N GLY A 407 -1.95 16.77 28.00
CA GLY A 407 -1.81 15.40 28.44
C GLY A 407 -2.72 14.46 27.65
N SER A 408 -2.34 13.21 27.61
CA SER A 408 -3.16 12.15 26.99
C SER A 408 -2.97 10.83 27.71
N VAL A 409 -4.03 10.00 27.71
CA VAL A 409 -4.01 8.62 28.16
C VAL A 409 -4.65 7.77 27.08
N ALA A 410 -4.00 6.69 26.70
CA ALA A 410 -4.51 5.77 25.70
C ALA A 410 -4.28 4.31 26.12
N ASN A 411 -5.18 3.45 25.69
CA ASN A 411 -5.04 1.99 25.75
C ASN A 411 -4.95 1.43 24.34
N GLN A 412 -4.03 0.50 24.14
CA GLN A 412 -3.84 -0.21 22.88
C GLN A 412 -3.82 -1.71 23.11
N GLY A 413 -4.67 -2.43 22.40
CA GLY A 413 -4.74 -3.88 22.39
C GLY A 413 -4.21 -4.45 21.08
N PHE A 414 -3.53 -5.60 21.15
CA PHE A 414 -3.04 -6.35 19.99
C PHE A 414 -3.49 -7.79 20.09
N GLN A 415 -3.91 -8.36 18.96
CA GLN A 415 -4.21 -9.77 18.82
C GLN A 415 -3.71 -10.25 17.46
N ARG A 416 -3.03 -11.40 17.44
CA ARG A 416 -2.73 -12.12 16.20
C ARG A 416 -3.64 -13.33 16.09
N ILE A 417 -4.24 -13.50 14.92
CA ILE A 417 -5.04 -14.66 14.54
C ILE A 417 -4.29 -15.37 13.42
N ASP A 418 -3.88 -16.60 13.63
CA ASP A 418 -3.19 -17.42 12.63
C ASP A 418 -4.14 -18.48 12.11
N TYR A 419 -4.31 -18.55 10.78
CA TYR A 419 -5.23 -19.47 10.12
C TYR A 419 -4.55 -20.76 9.63
N PHE A 420 -3.22 -20.73 9.59
CA PHE A 420 -2.40 -21.86 9.11
C PHE A 420 -1.73 -22.64 10.24
N ARG A 421 -1.79 -22.15 11.48
CA ARG A 421 -1.14 -22.76 12.65
C ARG A 421 -2.04 -22.79 13.86
#